data_060e6ed92189d124f6079fa7afb76db2
#
_entry.id   060e6ed92189d124f6079fa7afb76db2
#
_cell.length_a   1.000
_cell.length_b   1.000
_cell.length_c   1.000
_cell.angle_alpha   90.00
_cell.angle_beta   90.00
_cell.angle_gamma   90.00
#
_symmetry.space_group_name_H-M   'P 1'
#
loop_
_entity.id
_entity.type
_entity.pdbx_description
1 polymer ?
#
loop_
_entity_poly.entity_id
_entity_poly.type
_entity_poly.pdbx_seq_one_letter_code
_entity_poly.pdbx_strand_id
1 'polypeptide(L)'
;NYETNMLNEYLHGILEHTFRSQLTASKKADELNSVKRSTRIELFNRLNKAKDYIESNYHEAIDLDMLSKVSSLCPHHFLRKFKSYTGVSPHQFLKKVRLEKARIMLESTNSSITEICLNSGYESLSSFSFLFKKTYNSSPESYRKAHCKKVNFQIM
;
A
#
# COMPACT_ATOMS: atom_id res chain seq x y z
N ASN A 1 -22.64 -16.26 66.02
CA ASN A 1 -21.46 -17.10 65.98
C ASN A 1 -20.28 -16.36 65.39
N TYR A 2 -19.24 -16.14 66.20
CA TYR A 2 -18.07 -15.32 65.84
C TYR A 2 -17.28 -15.91 64.67
N GLU A 3 -17.14 -17.23 64.61
CA GLU A 3 -16.42 -17.94 63.54
C GLU A 3 -17.09 -17.82 62.16
N THR A 4 -18.41 -17.83 62.07
CA THR A 4 -19.13 -17.66 60.83
C THR A 4 -19.01 -16.24 60.26
N ASN A 5 -18.91 -15.23 61.12
CA ASN A 5 -18.67 -13.85 60.71
C ASN A 5 -17.25 -13.64 60.15
N MET A 6 -16.24 -14.17 60.83
CA MET A 6 -14.84 -14.13 60.35
C MET A 6 -14.67 -14.84 59.02
N LEU A 7 -15.33 -15.98 58.84
CA LEU A 7 -15.24 -16.74 57.57
C LEU A 7 -15.88 -15.95 56.42
N ASN A 8 -17.01 -15.30 56.70
CA ASN A 8 -17.69 -14.44 55.70
C ASN A 8 -16.88 -13.20 55.31
N GLU A 9 -16.23 -12.53 56.27
CA GLU A 9 -15.33 -11.42 55.99
C GLU A 9 -14.11 -11.83 55.15
N TYR A 10 -13.53 -13.01 55.48
CA TYR A 10 -12.40 -13.54 54.76
C TYR A 10 -12.76 -13.94 53.31
N LEU A 11 -13.91 -14.58 53.12
CA LEU A 11 -14.45 -14.92 51.79
C LEU A 11 -14.79 -13.67 51.00
N HIS A 12 -15.37 -12.65 51.61
CA HIS A 12 -15.69 -11.37 50.95
C HIS A 12 -14.41 -10.63 50.51
N GLY A 13 -13.35 -10.64 51.33
CA GLY A 13 -12.06 -10.06 50.98
C GLY A 13 -11.38 -10.78 49.80
N ILE A 14 -11.44 -12.13 49.77
CA ILE A 14 -10.91 -12.92 48.64
C ILE A 14 -11.70 -12.64 47.34
N LEU A 15 -13.03 -12.60 47.43
CA LEU A 15 -13.90 -12.29 46.29
C LEU A 15 -13.66 -10.89 45.73
N GLU A 16 -13.58 -9.87 46.60
CA GLU A 16 -13.25 -8.51 46.17
C GLU A 16 -11.86 -8.42 45.51
N HIS A 17 -10.86 -9.07 46.10
CA HIS A 17 -9.51 -9.06 45.55
C HIS A 17 -9.43 -9.76 44.19
N THR A 18 -10.10 -10.90 44.03
CA THR A 18 -10.14 -11.62 42.74
C THR A 18 -10.91 -10.84 41.70
N PHE A 19 -12.03 -10.23 42.04
CA PHE A 19 -12.82 -9.40 41.13
C PHE A 19 -12.07 -8.14 40.69
N ARG A 20 -11.38 -7.46 41.59
CA ARG A 20 -10.52 -6.29 41.27
C ARG A 20 -9.35 -6.67 40.37
N SER A 21 -8.72 -7.81 40.62
CA SER A 21 -7.60 -8.27 39.76
C SER A 21 -8.05 -8.66 38.36
N GLN A 22 -9.22 -9.26 38.20
CA GLN A 22 -9.82 -9.55 36.89
C GLN A 22 -10.21 -8.30 36.14
N LEU A 23 -10.81 -7.28 36.80
CA LEU A 23 -11.13 -5.99 36.20
C LEU A 23 -9.89 -5.22 35.70
N THR A 24 -8.81 -5.25 36.48
CA THR A 24 -7.56 -4.59 36.08
C THR A 24 -6.87 -5.31 34.92
N ALA A 25 -6.92 -6.64 34.89
CA ALA A 25 -6.41 -7.43 33.77
C ALA A 25 -7.19 -7.19 32.47
N SER A 26 -8.54 -7.11 32.55
CA SER A 26 -9.40 -6.79 31.42
C SER A 26 -9.11 -5.40 30.86
N LYS A 27 -9.02 -4.38 31.70
CA LYS A 27 -8.68 -2.99 31.27
C LYS A 27 -7.32 -2.94 30.59
N LYS A 28 -6.29 -3.60 31.12
CA LYS A 28 -4.97 -3.67 30.50
C LYS A 28 -4.98 -4.38 29.14
N ALA A 29 -5.78 -5.43 29.00
CA ALA A 29 -5.94 -6.13 27.73
C ALA A 29 -6.61 -5.23 26.67
N ASP A 30 -7.63 -4.45 27.05
CA ASP A 30 -8.32 -3.51 26.17
C ASP A 30 -7.41 -2.36 25.74
N GLU A 31 -6.62 -1.80 26.67
CA GLU A 31 -5.61 -0.79 26.36
C GLU A 31 -4.55 -1.31 25.38
N LEU A 32 -4.02 -2.53 25.59
CA LEU A 32 -3.06 -3.17 24.68
C LEU A 32 -3.65 -3.43 23.29
N ASN A 33 -4.91 -3.83 23.20
CA ASN A 33 -5.61 -4.03 21.94
C ASN A 33 -5.85 -2.70 21.21
N SER A 34 -6.19 -1.64 21.93
CA SER A 34 -6.34 -0.28 21.38
C SER A 34 -5.03 0.25 20.81
N VAL A 35 -3.92 0.13 21.54
CA VAL A 35 -2.58 0.53 21.08
C VAL A 35 -2.17 -0.25 19.83
N LYS A 36 -2.34 -1.57 19.82
CA LYS A 36 -2.05 -2.40 18.64
C LYS A 36 -2.91 -2.04 17.44
N ARG A 37 -4.16 -1.64 17.65
CA ARG A 37 -5.06 -1.19 16.58
C ARG A 37 -4.62 0.16 16.03
N SER A 38 -4.31 1.13 16.89
CA SER A 38 -3.80 2.45 16.51
C SER A 38 -2.51 2.34 15.69
N THR A 39 -1.55 1.53 16.15
CA THR A 39 -0.28 1.30 15.44
C THR A 39 -0.51 0.68 14.05
N ARG A 40 -1.47 -0.23 13.90
CA ARG A 40 -1.81 -0.82 12.59
C ARG A 40 -2.42 0.20 11.65
N ILE A 41 -3.32 1.04 12.11
CA ILE A 41 -3.94 2.11 11.32
C ILE A 41 -2.88 3.13 10.87
N GLU A 42 -1.99 3.51 11.78
CA GLU A 42 -0.90 4.43 11.46
C GLU A 42 0.04 3.85 10.40
N LEU A 43 0.45 2.60 10.55
CA LEU A 43 1.28 1.92 9.55
C LEU A 43 0.59 1.84 8.18
N PHE A 44 -0.69 1.51 8.15
CA PHE A 44 -1.50 1.49 6.94
C PHE A 44 -1.50 2.86 6.24
N ASN A 45 -1.74 3.94 6.99
CA ASN A 45 -1.74 5.29 6.45
C ASN A 45 -0.36 5.69 5.89
N ARG A 46 0.74 5.31 6.55
CA ARG A 46 2.10 5.55 6.09
C ARG A 46 2.42 4.80 4.78
N LEU A 47 1.96 3.56 4.65
CA LEU A 47 2.14 2.77 3.42
C LEU A 47 1.29 3.31 2.28
N ASN A 48 0.06 3.76 2.56
CA ASN A 48 -0.78 4.42 1.56
C ASN A 48 -0.16 5.71 1.03
N LYS A 49 0.42 6.56 1.90
CA LYS A 49 1.14 7.75 1.45
C LYS A 49 2.24 7.42 0.43
N ALA A 50 3.01 6.36 0.68
CA ALA A 50 4.04 5.94 -0.28
C ALA A 50 3.44 5.39 -1.59
N LYS A 51 2.33 4.66 -1.50
CA LYS A 51 1.59 4.16 -2.67
C LYS A 51 1.06 5.32 -3.52
N ASP A 52 0.38 6.28 -2.90
CA ASP A 52 -0.16 7.46 -3.56
C ASP A 52 0.94 8.32 -4.18
N TYR A 53 2.09 8.41 -3.50
CA TYR A 53 3.28 9.08 -4.04
C TYR A 53 3.77 8.42 -5.33
N ILE A 54 3.88 7.09 -5.36
CA ILE A 54 4.24 6.35 -6.57
C ILE A 54 3.23 6.59 -7.69
N GLU A 55 1.94 6.53 -7.39
CA GLU A 55 0.87 6.71 -8.37
C GLU A 55 0.80 8.14 -8.96
N SER A 56 1.20 9.14 -8.18
CA SER A 56 1.22 10.54 -8.60
C SER A 56 2.50 10.94 -9.33
N ASN A 57 3.65 10.35 -8.97
CA ASN A 57 4.97 10.74 -9.48
C ASN A 57 5.64 9.63 -10.31
N TYR A 58 4.88 8.69 -10.85
CA TYR A 58 5.39 7.50 -11.54
C TYR A 58 6.38 7.80 -12.67
N HIS A 59 6.29 8.95 -13.31
CA HIS A 59 7.17 9.39 -14.40
C HIS A 59 8.56 9.83 -13.93
N GLU A 60 8.73 10.10 -12.63
CA GLU A 60 9.99 10.55 -12.04
C GLU A 60 10.88 9.39 -11.59
N ALA A 61 12.16 9.68 -11.35
CA ALA A 61 13.07 8.74 -10.72
C ALA A 61 12.71 8.59 -9.23
N ILE A 62 12.08 7.48 -8.88
CA ILE A 62 11.69 7.15 -7.51
C ILE A 62 12.62 6.08 -6.96
N ASP A 63 13.32 6.41 -5.87
CA ASP A 63 14.18 5.48 -5.15
C ASP A 63 13.59 5.05 -3.80
N LEU A 64 14.28 4.11 -3.16
CA LEU A 64 13.86 3.56 -1.88
C LEU A 64 13.94 4.58 -0.75
N ASP A 65 14.97 5.44 -0.76
CA ASP A 65 15.19 6.42 0.30
C ASP A 65 14.09 7.48 0.29
N MET A 66 13.66 7.90 -0.90
CA MET A 66 12.53 8.80 -1.09
C MET A 66 11.23 8.21 -0.53
N LEU A 67 10.90 6.96 -0.88
CA LEU A 67 9.70 6.28 -0.38
C LEU A 67 9.74 6.05 1.14
N SER A 68 10.93 5.80 1.67
CA SER A 68 11.16 5.65 3.11
C SER A 68 10.89 6.96 3.85
N LYS A 69 11.35 8.09 3.30
CA LYS A 69 11.06 9.44 3.83
C LYS A 69 9.56 9.74 3.77
N VAL A 70 8.92 9.52 2.63
CA VAL A 70 7.47 9.74 2.44
C VAL A 70 6.63 8.94 3.45
N SER A 71 7.00 7.68 3.68
CA SER A 71 6.31 6.81 4.64
C SER A 71 6.73 7.01 6.09
N SER A 72 7.80 7.79 6.36
CA SER A 72 8.42 7.92 7.68
C SER A 72 8.80 6.56 8.29
N LEU A 73 9.32 5.65 7.47
CA LEU A 73 9.79 4.32 7.87
C LEU A 73 11.25 4.17 7.44
N CYS A 74 12.04 3.38 8.19
CA CYS A 74 13.38 3.03 7.71
C CYS A 74 13.27 2.11 6.47
N PRO A 75 14.25 2.14 5.54
CA PRO A 75 14.18 1.45 4.25
C PRO A 75 13.86 -0.04 4.35
N HIS A 76 14.51 -0.75 5.26
CA HIS A 76 14.30 -2.18 5.44
C HIS A 76 12.89 -2.51 5.95
N HIS A 77 12.38 -1.73 6.91
CA HIS A 77 11.03 -1.89 7.43
C HIS A 77 9.98 -1.55 6.37
N PHE A 78 10.20 -0.46 5.62
CA PHE A 78 9.35 -0.07 4.51
C PHE A 78 9.24 -1.19 3.46
N LEU A 79 10.35 -1.70 2.94
CA LEU A 79 10.35 -2.78 1.93
C LEU A 79 9.52 -3.98 2.38
N ARG A 80 9.76 -4.46 3.61
CA ARG A 80 9.05 -5.62 4.15
C ARG A 80 7.56 -5.35 4.30
N LYS A 81 7.19 -4.20 4.86
CA LYS A 81 5.78 -3.85 5.12
C LYS A 81 5.03 -3.50 3.83
N PHE A 82 5.67 -2.78 2.91
CA PHE A 82 5.07 -2.47 1.61
C PHE A 82 4.79 -3.74 0.80
N LYS A 83 5.76 -4.67 0.74
CA LYS A 83 5.54 -5.97 0.08
C LYS A 83 4.43 -6.78 0.74
N SER A 84 4.37 -6.79 2.08
CA SER A 84 3.29 -7.47 2.81
C SER A 84 1.92 -6.84 2.54
N TYR A 85 1.86 -5.52 2.33
CA TYR A 85 0.65 -4.77 2.10
C TYR A 85 0.15 -4.85 0.65
N THR A 86 1.05 -4.69 -0.34
CA THR A 86 0.70 -4.63 -1.77
C THR A 86 0.88 -5.95 -2.51
N GLY A 87 1.50 -6.94 -1.88
CA GLY A 87 1.88 -8.23 -2.48
C GLY A 87 3.15 -8.19 -3.33
N VAL A 88 3.68 -7.00 -3.66
CA VAL A 88 4.85 -6.81 -4.52
C VAL A 88 5.83 -5.80 -3.93
N SER A 89 7.09 -5.82 -4.41
CA SER A 89 8.06 -4.81 -3.98
C SER A 89 7.69 -3.41 -4.52
N PRO A 90 8.17 -2.30 -3.89
CA PRO A 90 7.93 -0.94 -4.39
C PRO A 90 8.35 -0.74 -5.85
N HIS A 91 9.50 -1.27 -6.24
CA HIS A 91 9.97 -1.22 -7.63
C HIS A 91 9.05 -1.97 -8.60
N GLN A 92 8.55 -3.15 -8.21
CA GLN A 92 7.58 -3.89 -9.01
C GLN A 92 6.24 -3.16 -9.10
N PHE A 93 5.83 -2.51 -8.01
CA PHE A 93 4.62 -1.68 -7.98
C PHE A 93 4.76 -0.48 -8.91
N LEU A 94 5.85 0.27 -8.84
CA LEU A 94 6.15 1.39 -9.75
C LEU A 94 6.12 0.94 -11.22
N LYS A 95 6.78 -0.19 -11.53
CA LYS A 95 6.77 -0.75 -12.89
C LYS A 95 5.34 -1.04 -13.38
N LYS A 96 4.51 -1.63 -12.52
CA LYS A 96 3.10 -1.92 -12.84
C LYS A 96 2.31 -0.64 -13.11
N VAL A 97 2.48 0.39 -12.27
CA VAL A 97 1.84 1.70 -12.46
C VAL A 97 2.26 2.33 -13.79
N ARG A 98 3.57 2.36 -14.09
CA ARG A 98 4.10 2.91 -15.35
C ARG A 98 3.52 2.22 -16.58
N LEU A 99 3.48 0.89 -16.59
CA LEU A 99 2.92 0.13 -17.71
C LEU A 99 1.42 0.34 -17.86
N GLU A 100 0.70 0.43 -16.77
CA GLU A 100 -0.74 0.72 -16.79
C GLU A 100 -1.04 2.14 -17.33
N LYS A 101 -0.27 3.14 -16.92
CA LYS A 101 -0.39 4.51 -17.45
C LYS A 101 -0.05 4.55 -18.94
N ALA A 102 1.00 3.84 -19.38
CA ALA A 102 1.35 3.71 -20.80
C ALA A 102 0.21 3.05 -21.60
N ARG A 103 -0.40 2.00 -21.07
CA ARG A 103 -1.56 1.34 -21.69
C ARG A 103 -2.70 2.31 -21.92
N ILE A 104 -3.06 3.08 -20.90
CA ILE A 104 -4.11 4.10 -20.99
C ILE A 104 -3.76 5.14 -22.07
N MET A 105 -2.51 5.62 -22.13
CA MET A 105 -2.09 6.58 -23.15
C MET A 105 -2.16 5.98 -24.56
N LEU A 106 -1.83 4.70 -24.74
CA LEU A 106 -1.94 4.01 -26.03
C LEU A 106 -3.39 3.93 -26.53
N GLU A 107 -4.35 3.80 -25.62
CA GLU A 107 -5.77 3.71 -25.93
C GLU A 107 -6.44 5.08 -26.18
N SER A 108 -5.96 6.12 -25.49
CA SER A 108 -6.64 7.41 -25.39
C SER A 108 -5.95 8.55 -26.15
N THR A 109 -4.72 8.37 -26.64
CA THR A 109 -3.97 9.44 -27.30
C THR A 109 -3.34 8.97 -28.61
N ASN A 110 -2.99 9.95 -29.47
CA ASN A 110 -2.23 9.72 -30.70
C ASN A 110 -0.72 9.97 -30.52
N SER A 111 -0.24 10.17 -29.29
CA SER A 111 1.19 10.38 -28.99
C SER A 111 2.03 9.24 -29.53
N SER A 112 3.24 9.51 -30.00
CA SER A 112 4.15 8.49 -30.50
C SER A 112 4.50 7.46 -29.41
N ILE A 113 4.91 6.25 -29.79
CA ILE A 113 5.31 5.23 -28.82
C ILE A 113 6.52 5.71 -28.00
N THR A 114 7.40 6.52 -28.59
CA THR A 114 8.54 7.13 -27.92
C THR A 114 8.10 8.14 -26.86
N GLU A 115 7.15 9.01 -27.19
CA GLU A 115 6.60 9.97 -26.21
C GLU A 115 5.91 9.26 -25.05
N ILE A 116 5.12 8.22 -25.33
CA ILE A 116 4.47 7.41 -24.28
C ILE A 116 5.50 6.72 -23.39
N CYS A 117 6.57 6.19 -23.99
CA CYS A 117 7.68 5.60 -23.26
C CYS A 117 8.28 6.60 -22.24
N LEU A 118 8.63 7.80 -22.71
CA LEU A 118 9.23 8.85 -21.88
C LEU A 118 8.23 9.36 -20.82
N ASN A 119 7.01 9.67 -21.21
CA ASN A 119 5.96 10.15 -20.30
C ASN A 119 5.54 9.11 -19.25
N SER A 120 5.83 7.83 -19.51
CA SER A 120 5.61 6.75 -18.54
C SER A 120 6.83 6.52 -17.63
N GLY A 121 7.88 7.35 -17.74
CA GLY A 121 9.06 7.28 -16.89
C GLY A 121 10.08 6.21 -17.33
N TYR A 122 10.06 5.77 -18.59
CA TYR A 122 11.08 4.89 -19.15
C TYR A 122 12.09 5.68 -19.98
N GLU A 123 13.37 5.43 -19.76
CA GLU A 123 14.46 6.08 -20.50
C GLU A 123 14.79 5.37 -21.83
N SER A 124 14.41 4.09 -21.94
CA SER A 124 14.73 3.24 -23.11
C SER A 124 13.47 2.64 -23.72
N LEU A 125 13.25 2.95 -25.00
CA LEU A 125 12.16 2.39 -25.78
C LEU A 125 12.24 0.86 -25.89
N SER A 126 13.45 0.30 -25.96
CA SER A 126 13.67 -1.14 -26.02
C SER A 126 13.22 -1.83 -24.72
N SER A 127 13.64 -1.29 -23.56
CA SER A 127 13.25 -1.80 -22.25
C SER A 127 11.74 -1.68 -22.04
N PHE A 128 11.15 -0.54 -22.41
CA PHE A 128 9.72 -0.31 -22.35
C PHE A 128 8.95 -1.32 -23.18
N SER A 129 9.30 -1.46 -24.48
CA SER A 129 8.62 -2.36 -25.41
C SER A 129 8.70 -3.82 -24.98
N PHE A 130 9.85 -4.24 -24.46
CA PHE A 130 10.05 -5.60 -23.91
C PHE A 130 9.13 -5.83 -22.69
N LEU A 131 9.13 -4.92 -21.73
CA LEU A 131 8.32 -5.05 -20.52
C LEU A 131 6.83 -4.97 -20.80
N PHE A 132 6.43 -4.09 -21.72
CA PHE A 132 5.04 -3.97 -22.16
C PHE A 132 4.56 -5.26 -22.83
N LYS A 133 5.34 -5.79 -23.79
CA LYS A 133 5.03 -7.07 -24.45
C LYS A 133 4.95 -8.22 -23.46
N LYS A 134 5.86 -8.27 -22.48
CA LYS A 134 5.85 -9.30 -21.43
C LYS A 134 4.58 -9.23 -20.56
N THR A 135 4.05 -8.01 -20.33
CA THR A 135 2.89 -7.78 -19.44
C THR A 135 1.56 -7.96 -20.16
N TYR A 136 1.46 -7.48 -21.41
CA TYR A 136 0.21 -7.46 -22.16
C TYR A 136 0.18 -8.41 -23.36
N ASN A 137 1.19 -9.27 -23.52
CA ASN A 137 1.35 -10.22 -24.62
C ASN A 137 1.31 -9.61 -26.02
N SER A 138 1.49 -8.30 -26.15
CA SER A 138 1.46 -7.56 -27.40
C SER A 138 2.45 -6.40 -27.36
N SER A 139 3.08 -6.07 -28.50
CA SER A 139 3.92 -4.89 -28.58
C SER A 139 3.08 -3.62 -28.37
N PRO A 140 3.65 -2.48 -27.91
CA PRO A 140 2.90 -1.22 -27.74
C PRO A 140 2.19 -0.80 -29.02
N GLU A 141 2.83 -0.94 -30.18
CA GLU A 141 2.24 -0.58 -31.46
C GLU A 141 1.09 -1.51 -31.87
N SER A 142 1.27 -2.82 -31.71
CA SER A 142 0.20 -3.80 -32.01
C SER A 142 -0.97 -3.63 -31.06
N TYR A 143 -0.69 -3.33 -29.79
CA TYR A 143 -1.70 -3.05 -28.77
C TYR A 143 -2.53 -1.81 -29.15
N ARG A 144 -1.88 -0.72 -29.56
CA ARG A 144 -2.56 0.50 -30.04
C ARG A 144 -3.48 0.18 -31.22
N LYS A 145 -2.98 -0.51 -32.25
CA LYS A 145 -3.79 -0.86 -33.45
C LYS A 145 -5.07 -1.64 -33.08
N ALA A 146 -4.98 -2.49 -32.06
CA ALA A 146 -6.11 -3.31 -31.62
C ALA A 146 -7.12 -2.56 -30.71
N HIS A 147 -6.65 -1.60 -29.90
CA HIS A 147 -7.45 -1.00 -28.81
C HIS A 147 -7.66 0.51 -28.93
N CYS A 148 -6.93 1.20 -29.83
CA CYS A 148 -7.15 2.64 -30.02
C CYS A 148 -8.58 2.86 -30.50
N LYS A 149 -9.41 3.47 -29.66
CA LYS A 149 -10.69 4.03 -30.09
C LYS A 149 -10.34 5.18 -31.01
N LYS A 150 -10.61 5.03 -32.31
CA LYS A 150 -10.53 6.16 -33.26
C LYS A 150 -11.39 7.26 -32.70
N VAL A 151 -10.77 8.29 -32.14
CA VAL A 151 -11.46 9.54 -31.85
C VAL A 151 -11.70 10.17 -33.23
N ASN A 152 -12.86 9.89 -33.81
CA ASN A 152 -13.33 10.60 -35.01
C ASN A 152 -13.56 12.05 -34.57
N PHE A 153 -12.57 12.90 -34.75
CA PHE A 153 -12.80 14.33 -34.89
C PHE A 153 -13.52 14.50 -36.22
N GLN A 154 -14.84 14.46 -36.19
CA GLN A 154 -15.64 15.15 -37.22
C GLN A 154 -15.48 16.63 -36.95
N ILE A 155 -14.59 17.25 -37.72
CA ILE A 155 -14.56 18.70 -37.91
C ILE A 155 -15.80 18.99 -38.75
N MET A 156 -16.82 19.56 -38.13
CA MET A 156 -17.83 20.36 -38.81
C MET A 156 -17.35 21.82 -38.95
#